data_f652651bcf929f7b4f2ac6e57883af12
#
_entry.id   f652651bcf929f7b4f2ac6e57883af12
#
_cell.length_a   1.000
_cell.length_b   1.000
_cell.length_c   1.000
_cell.angle_alpha   90.00
_cell.angle_beta   90.00
_cell.angle_gamma   90.00
#
_symmetry.space_group_name_H-M   'P 1'
#
loop_
_entity.id
_entity.type
_entity.pdbx_description
1 polymer ?
#
loop_
_entity_poly.entity_id
_entity_poly.type
_entity_poly.pdbx_seq_one_letter_code
_entity_poly.pdbx_strand_id
1 'polypeptide(L)'
;MNKIMAGAILGAMLLTVSLAGAQKDKDNEPTSWVYFSVVKDDNGKPVRNAAVIMHPVNLKGKQERGGLELKTDPDGKANFDGIPYGVLRVQVLASGFQTYGEDFNIEKDKTDIMIKLKRPQGQFSIYDDHAGTPPKQDPPPKQETPPADSKKPN
;
A
#
# COMPACT_ATOMS: atom_id res chain seq x y z
N MET A 1 55.21 -8.36 -72.61
CA MET A 1 55.33 -9.45 -71.63
C MET A 1 55.15 -8.81 -70.24
N ASN A 2 53.92 -8.68 -69.75
CA ASN A 2 53.68 -8.22 -68.36
C ASN A 2 52.54 -9.05 -67.81
N LYS A 3 52.84 -9.80 -66.77
CA LYS A 3 51.92 -10.67 -66.06
C LYS A 3 51.08 -9.85 -65.10
N ILE A 4 49.78 -9.91 -65.27
CA ILE A 4 48.80 -9.30 -64.39
C ILE A 4 48.48 -10.32 -63.30
N MET A 5 48.83 -10.00 -62.04
CA MET A 5 48.41 -10.78 -60.88
C MET A 5 47.02 -10.32 -60.43
N ALA A 6 46.06 -11.22 -60.51
CA ALA A 6 44.75 -11.00 -59.98
C ALA A 6 44.74 -11.26 -58.45
N GLY A 7 44.52 -10.21 -57.68
CA GLY A 7 44.30 -10.31 -56.23
C GLY A 7 42.82 -10.47 -55.95
N ALA A 8 42.41 -11.63 -55.41
CA ALA A 8 41.07 -11.87 -54.94
C ALA A 8 40.87 -11.25 -53.54
N ILE A 9 40.07 -10.20 -53.45
CA ILE A 9 39.65 -9.60 -52.17
C ILE A 9 38.38 -10.33 -51.70
N LEU A 10 38.57 -11.17 -50.70
CA LEU A 10 37.48 -11.89 -50.03
C LEU A 10 36.82 -10.90 -49.01
N GLY A 11 35.70 -10.26 -49.40
CA GLY A 11 34.95 -9.40 -48.56
C GLY A 11 34.14 -10.18 -47.54
N ALA A 12 34.55 -10.18 -46.29
CA ALA A 12 33.77 -10.69 -45.18
C ALA A 12 32.63 -9.70 -44.88
N MET A 13 31.41 -10.07 -45.30
CA MET A 13 30.20 -9.34 -45.00
C MET A 13 29.74 -9.66 -43.54
N LEU A 14 30.08 -8.77 -42.60
CA LEU A 14 29.61 -8.85 -41.24
C LEU A 14 28.10 -8.53 -41.22
N LEU A 15 27.29 -9.57 -41.06
CA LEU A 15 25.86 -9.43 -40.77
C LEU A 15 25.71 -8.93 -39.31
N THR A 16 25.53 -7.65 -39.13
CA THR A 16 25.09 -7.09 -37.83
C THR A 16 23.60 -7.33 -37.68
N VAL A 17 23.22 -8.37 -36.94
CA VAL A 17 21.85 -8.57 -36.49
C VAL A 17 21.58 -7.51 -35.40
N SER A 18 20.94 -6.44 -35.79
CA SER A 18 20.38 -5.46 -34.83
C SER A 18 19.20 -6.13 -34.15
N LEU A 19 19.38 -6.59 -32.90
CA LEU A 19 18.28 -6.90 -31.99
C LEU A 19 17.57 -5.57 -31.67
N ALA A 20 16.60 -5.18 -32.52
CA ALA A 20 15.62 -4.17 -32.17
C ALA A 20 14.78 -4.74 -31.02
N GLY A 21 15.17 -4.44 -29.79
CA GLY A 21 14.32 -4.65 -28.64
C GLY A 21 13.04 -3.87 -28.87
N ALA A 22 11.92 -4.59 -29.01
CA ALA A 22 10.59 -3.98 -29.03
C ALA A 22 10.40 -3.22 -27.71
N GLN A 23 10.67 -1.94 -27.71
CA GLN A 23 10.19 -1.03 -26.68
C GLN A 23 8.67 -1.06 -26.80
N LYS A 24 8.02 -1.67 -25.82
CA LYS A 24 6.57 -1.61 -25.68
C LYS A 24 6.23 -0.13 -25.43
N ASP A 25 5.63 0.50 -26.44
CA ASP A 25 5.18 1.88 -26.37
C ASP A 25 4.13 1.97 -25.26
N LYS A 26 4.52 2.42 -24.07
CA LYS A 26 3.62 2.66 -22.93
C LYS A 26 2.66 3.82 -23.18
N ASP A 27 2.95 4.65 -24.17
CA ASP A 27 2.19 5.85 -24.48
C ASP A 27 0.86 5.57 -25.21
N ASN A 28 0.57 4.30 -25.54
CA ASN A 28 -0.62 3.89 -26.30
C ASN A 28 -1.51 2.88 -25.55
N GLU A 29 -1.27 2.67 -24.25
CA GLU A 29 -2.16 1.83 -23.43
C GLU A 29 -3.40 2.65 -23.05
N PRO A 30 -4.62 2.09 -23.18
CA PRO A 30 -5.84 2.80 -22.79
C PRO A 30 -5.82 3.08 -21.29
N THR A 31 -6.19 4.29 -20.92
CA THR A 31 -6.22 4.75 -19.53
C THR A 31 -7.61 5.17 -19.11
N SER A 32 -7.86 5.18 -17.82
CA SER A 32 -9.12 5.55 -17.18
C SER A 32 -8.96 6.78 -16.29
N TRP A 33 -10.01 7.62 -16.27
CA TRP A 33 -10.27 8.53 -15.16
C TRP A 33 -10.92 7.76 -14.01
N VAL A 34 -10.29 7.74 -12.86
CA VAL A 34 -10.85 7.09 -11.67
C VAL A 34 -11.28 8.14 -10.65
N TYR A 35 -12.53 8.05 -10.23
CA TYR A 35 -13.15 8.93 -9.23
C TYR A 35 -13.40 8.15 -7.95
N PHE A 36 -12.83 8.62 -6.86
CA PHE A 36 -13.01 8.04 -5.53
C PHE A 36 -13.99 8.87 -4.73
N SER A 37 -14.90 8.20 -4.03
CA SER A 37 -15.77 8.78 -3.02
C SER A 37 -15.60 8.02 -1.72
N VAL A 38 -14.94 8.64 -0.74
CA VAL A 38 -14.63 8.01 0.56
C VAL A 38 -15.61 8.54 1.60
N VAL A 39 -16.42 7.63 2.15
CA VAL A 39 -17.46 7.96 3.12
C VAL A 39 -17.35 7.06 4.37
N LYS A 40 -17.95 7.49 5.47
CA LYS A 40 -18.10 6.69 6.68
C LYS A 40 -19.18 5.64 6.47
N ASP A 41 -18.91 4.41 6.86
CA ASP A 41 -19.87 3.28 6.72
C ASP A 41 -21.11 3.46 7.62
N ASP A 42 -20.94 4.10 8.78
CA ASP A 42 -22.00 4.30 9.77
C ASP A 42 -23.08 5.31 9.38
N ASN A 43 -22.73 6.37 8.63
CA ASN A 43 -23.64 7.48 8.36
C ASN A 43 -23.51 8.10 6.98
N GLY A 44 -22.66 7.55 6.11
CA GLY A 44 -22.45 8.04 4.74
C GLY A 44 -21.81 9.42 4.63
N LYS A 45 -21.37 10.03 5.74
CA LYS A 45 -20.71 11.34 5.69
C LYS A 45 -19.33 11.24 5.07
N PRO A 46 -18.90 12.26 4.31
CA PRO A 46 -17.59 12.24 3.66
C PRO A 46 -16.44 12.18 4.65
N VAL A 47 -15.34 11.53 4.23
CA VAL A 47 -14.10 11.45 4.97
C VAL A 47 -13.06 12.30 4.26
N ARG A 48 -12.77 13.47 4.79
CA ARG A 48 -11.76 14.38 4.27
C ARG A 48 -10.34 13.94 4.65
N ASN A 49 -9.36 14.29 3.84
CA ASN A 49 -7.94 14.04 4.08
C ASN A 49 -7.60 12.55 4.28
N ALA A 50 -8.41 11.65 3.71
CA ALA A 50 -8.07 10.24 3.64
C ALA A 50 -7.00 10.02 2.56
N ALA A 51 -5.98 9.22 2.88
CA ALA A 51 -4.97 8.81 1.91
C ALA A 51 -5.53 7.68 1.04
N VAL A 52 -5.69 7.92 -0.24
CA VAL A 52 -6.06 6.92 -1.24
C VAL A 52 -4.78 6.50 -1.96
N ILE A 53 -4.31 5.29 -1.71
CA ILE A 53 -3.08 4.74 -2.26
C ILE A 53 -3.47 3.72 -3.33
N MET A 54 -2.92 3.87 -4.52
CA MET A 54 -3.23 3.06 -5.68
C MET A 54 -1.98 2.36 -6.20
N HIS A 55 -2.09 1.09 -6.56
CA HIS A 55 -1.03 0.35 -7.22
C HIS A 55 -1.61 -0.53 -8.33
N PRO A 56 -1.11 -0.44 -9.56
CA PRO A 56 -1.40 -1.43 -10.58
C PRO A 56 -0.96 -2.82 -10.12
N VAL A 57 -1.73 -3.84 -10.48
CA VAL A 57 -1.46 -5.23 -10.16
C VAL A 57 -1.23 -6.00 -11.45
N ASN A 58 -0.13 -6.74 -11.55
CA ASN A 58 0.17 -7.53 -12.73
C ASN A 58 -0.68 -8.82 -12.79
N LEU A 59 -0.61 -9.52 -13.92
CA LEU A 59 -1.35 -10.77 -14.15
C LEU A 59 -1.05 -11.90 -13.13
N LYS A 60 0.04 -11.77 -12.36
CA LYS A 60 0.41 -12.71 -11.29
C LYS A 60 -0.13 -12.31 -9.92
N GLY A 61 -0.97 -11.26 -9.85
CA GLY A 61 -1.51 -10.73 -8.60
C GLY A 61 -0.51 -9.95 -7.76
N LYS A 62 0.66 -9.63 -8.30
CA LYS A 62 1.67 -8.82 -7.60
C LYS A 62 1.52 -7.35 -7.94
N GLN A 63 1.67 -6.53 -6.92
CA GLN A 63 1.71 -5.10 -6.99
C GLN A 63 2.91 -4.63 -7.84
N GLU A 64 2.67 -3.75 -8.80
CA GLU A 64 3.73 -3.15 -9.62
C GLU A 64 4.38 -1.97 -8.89
N ARG A 65 5.58 -1.60 -9.36
CA ARG A 65 6.27 -0.39 -8.88
C ARG A 65 5.53 0.85 -9.37
N GLY A 66 5.60 1.94 -8.60
CA GLY A 66 5.00 3.21 -9.01
C GLY A 66 3.59 3.41 -8.44
N GLY A 67 3.41 3.15 -7.14
CA GLY A 67 2.18 3.53 -6.44
C GLY A 67 1.97 5.04 -6.40
N LEU A 68 0.71 5.46 -6.42
CA LEU A 68 0.30 6.84 -6.33
C LEU A 68 -0.56 7.05 -5.07
N GLU A 69 -0.34 8.16 -4.38
CA GLU A 69 -1.14 8.57 -3.23
C GLU A 69 -1.86 9.88 -3.53
N LEU A 70 -3.17 9.90 -3.25
CA LEU A 70 -4.02 11.10 -3.28
C LEU A 70 -4.59 11.36 -1.90
N LYS A 71 -5.00 12.60 -1.65
CA LYS A 71 -5.78 12.97 -0.47
C LYS A 71 -7.19 13.36 -0.88
N THR A 72 -8.19 12.88 -0.12
CA THR A 72 -9.57 13.30 -0.35
C THR A 72 -9.78 14.75 0.10
N ASP A 73 -10.61 15.44 -0.68
CA ASP A 73 -11.08 16.80 -0.41
C ASP A 73 -12.11 16.84 0.76
N PRO A 74 -12.67 18.02 1.13
CA PRO A 74 -13.69 18.13 2.17
C PRO A 74 -14.96 17.32 1.91
N ASP A 75 -15.28 17.06 0.63
CA ASP A 75 -16.42 16.26 0.21
C ASP A 75 -16.09 14.75 0.12
N GLY A 76 -14.91 14.35 0.59
CA GLY A 76 -14.44 12.97 0.59
C GLY A 76 -14.08 12.45 -0.79
N LYS A 77 -13.85 13.35 -1.76
CA LYS A 77 -13.58 12.99 -3.16
C LYS A 77 -12.09 13.11 -3.49
N ALA A 78 -11.63 12.23 -4.37
CA ALA A 78 -10.34 12.32 -5.03
C ALA A 78 -10.50 11.76 -6.45
N ASN A 79 -9.70 12.23 -7.39
CA ASN A 79 -9.71 11.69 -8.75
C ASN A 79 -8.30 11.68 -9.33
N PHE A 80 -8.08 10.79 -10.28
CA PHE A 80 -6.83 10.71 -11.01
C PHE A 80 -7.08 10.23 -12.44
N ASP A 81 -6.35 10.85 -13.37
CA ASP A 81 -6.33 10.47 -14.78
C ASP A 81 -5.08 9.66 -15.10
N GLY A 82 -5.19 8.80 -16.11
CA GLY A 82 -4.04 8.04 -16.61
C GLY A 82 -3.81 6.72 -15.89
N ILE A 83 -4.83 6.16 -15.22
CA ILE A 83 -4.76 4.81 -14.68
C ILE A 83 -4.89 3.80 -15.83
N PRO A 84 -3.90 2.92 -16.07
CA PRO A 84 -3.99 1.92 -17.12
C PRO A 84 -5.12 0.92 -16.83
N TYR A 85 -5.73 0.40 -17.91
CA TYR A 85 -6.72 -0.68 -17.77
C TYR A 85 -6.08 -1.91 -17.14
N GLY A 86 -6.86 -2.62 -16.32
CA GLY A 86 -6.42 -3.80 -15.59
C GLY A 86 -6.81 -3.76 -14.11
N VAL A 87 -6.14 -4.54 -13.29
CA VAL A 87 -6.41 -4.62 -11.85
C VAL A 87 -5.67 -3.50 -11.12
N LEU A 88 -6.43 -2.69 -10.39
CA LEU A 88 -5.94 -1.62 -9.52
C LEU A 88 -6.17 -1.99 -8.06
N ARG A 89 -5.10 -2.15 -7.30
CA ARG A 89 -5.17 -2.30 -5.84
C ARG A 89 -5.28 -0.93 -5.21
N VAL A 90 -6.36 -0.75 -4.45
CA VAL A 90 -6.64 0.50 -3.74
C VAL A 90 -6.58 0.25 -2.25
N GLN A 91 -5.79 1.04 -1.54
CA GLN A 91 -5.74 1.07 -0.09
C GLN A 91 -6.12 2.47 0.39
N VAL A 92 -6.98 2.54 1.42
CA VAL A 92 -7.36 3.82 2.01
C VAL A 92 -7.04 3.83 3.50
N LEU A 93 -6.33 4.89 3.90
CA LEU A 93 -5.97 5.16 5.29
C LEU A 93 -6.56 6.51 5.71
N ALA A 94 -7.26 6.50 6.83
CA ALA A 94 -7.77 7.71 7.45
C ALA A 94 -7.69 7.59 8.99
N SER A 95 -7.37 8.69 9.66
CA SER A 95 -7.28 8.70 11.12
C SER A 95 -8.63 8.36 11.75
N GLY A 96 -8.65 7.41 12.70
CA GLY A 96 -9.86 6.94 13.38
C GLY A 96 -10.71 5.94 12.59
N PHE A 97 -10.17 5.37 11.52
CA PHE A 97 -10.81 4.34 10.72
C PHE A 97 -9.90 3.12 10.54
N GLN A 98 -10.50 1.96 10.26
CA GLN A 98 -9.76 0.78 9.84
C GLN A 98 -9.19 1.01 8.45
N THR A 99 -8.01 0.45 8.19
CA THR A 99 -7.44 0.43 6.84
C THR A 99 -8.37 -0.34 5.91
N TYR A 100 -8.72 0.28 4.80
CA TYR A 100 -9.45 -0.36 3.71
C TYR A 100 -8.47 -0.84 2.65
N GLY A 101 -8.76 -1.98 2.01
CA GLY A 101 -7.96 -2.50 0.90
C GLY A 101 -8.79 -3.42 0.03
N GLU A 102 -8.81 -3.15 -1.30
CA GLU A 102 -9.54 -3.94 -2.30
C GLU A 102 -8.92 -3.78 -3.68
N ASP A 103 -9.08 -4.79 -4.52
CA ASP A 103 -8.63 -4.79 -5.92
C ASP A 103 -9.84 -4.52 -6.83
N PHE A 104 -9.72 -3.50 -7.69
CA PHE A 104 -10.75 -3.07 -8.65
C PHE A 104 -10.30 -3.36 -10.07
N ASN A 105 -11.22 -3.84 -10.90
CA ASN A 105 -10.97 -4.04 -12.32
C ASN A 105 -11.34 -2.77 -13.11
N ILE A 106 -10.35 -2.15 -13.73
CA ILE A 106 -10.50 -0.92 -14.50
C ILE A 106 -10.59 -1.29 -15.97
N GLU A 107 -11.77 -1.10 -16.58
CA GLU A 107 -12.05 -1.51 -17.97
C GLU A 107 -12.69 -0.41 -18.81
N LYS A 108 -12.94 0.75 -18.22
CA LYS A 108 -13.68 1.86 -18.87
C LYS A 108 -12.91 3.16 -18.76
N ASP A 109 -13.17 4.08 -19.67
CA ASP A 109 -12.59 5.42 -19.70
C ASP A 109 -12.86 6.20 -18.40
N LYS A 110 -13.98 5.90 -17.73
CA LYS A 110 -14.36 6.50 -16.43
C LYS A 110 -14.81 5.41 -15.47
N THR A 111 -14.26 5.42 -14.27
CA THR A 111 -14.59 4.46 -13.22
C THR A 111 -14.84 5.19 -11.91
N ASP A 112 -16.04 5.01 -11.33
CA ASP A 112 -16.42 5.54 -10.03
C ASP A 112 -16.24 4.45 -8.95
N ILE A 113 -15.48 4.76 -7.89
CA ILE A 113 -15.20 3.85 -6.79
C ILE A 113 -15.69 4.49 -5.49
N MET A 114 -16.71 3.88 -4.88
CA MET A 114 -17.21 4.28 -3.57
C MET A 114 -16.59 3.42 -2.47
N ILE A 115 -15.95 4.05 -1.50
CA ILE A 115 -15.25 3.38 -0.40
C ILE A 115 -15.92 3.76 0.92
N LYS A 116 -16.32 2.75 1.70
CA LYS A 116 -16.93 2.90 3.01
C LYS A 116 -15.93 2.53 4.09
N LEU A 117 -15.51 3.50 4.89
CA LEU A 117 -14.55 3.28 5.97
C LEU A 117 -15.28 2.95 7.28
N LYS A 118 -14.86 1.86 7.90
CA LYS A 118 -15.36 1.39 9.20
C LYS A 118 -14.51 1.96 10.33
N ARG A 119 -15.14 2.29 11.45
CA ARG A 119 -14.42 2.62 12.67
C ARG A 119 -13.83 1.34 13.29
N PRO A 120 -12.69 1.44 13.99
CA PRO A 120 -12.20 0.33 14.79
C PRO A 120 -13.27 -0.09 15.79
N GLN A 121 -13.58 -1.37 15.84
CA GLN A 121 -14.37 -1.92 16.92
C GLN A 121 -13.48 -2.13 18.12
N GLY A 122 -14.00 -1.88 19.35
CA GLY A 122 -13.27 -2.17 20.58
C GLY A 122 -12.90 -3.66 20.60
N GLN A 123 -11.64 -3.95 20.88
CA GLN A 123 -11.25 -5.33 21.20
C GLN A 123 -11.86 -5.68 22.56
N PHE A 124 -12.86 -6.54 22.56
CA PHE A 124 -13.29 -7.17 23.79
C PHE A 124 -12.28 -8.27 24.13
N SER A 125 -11.50 -8.04 25.18
CA SER A 125 -10.69 -9.10 25.78
C SER A 125 -11.64 -10.02 26.58
N ILE A 126 -11.51 -11.33 26.40
CA ILE A 126 -12.20 -12.31 27.25
C ILE A 126 -11.81 -12.20 28.74
N TYR A 127 -10.83 -11.37 29.05
CA TYR A 127 -10.38 -11.04 30.42
C TYR A 127 -11.03 -9.75 30.96
N ASP A 128 -11.85 -9.03 30.17
CA ASP A 128 -12.52 -7.79 30.58
C ASP A 128 -13.88 -8.03 31.30
N ASP A 129 -14.25 -9.27 31.62
CA ASP A 129 -15.45 -9.60 32.40
C ASP A 129 -15.42 -9.07 33.85
N HIS A 130 -14.38 -8.34 34.23
CA HIS A 130 -14.27 -7.69 35.52
C HIS A 130 -14.35 -6.15 35.49
N ALA A 131 -14.87 -5.55 34.42
CA ALA A 131 -15.13 -4.12 34.36
C ALA A 131 -16.29 -3.68 35.26
N GLY A 132 -16.18 -3.96 36.54
CA GLY A 132 -17.15 -3.55 37.58
C GLY A 132 -16.57 -3.45 38.99
N THR A 133 -15.35 -3.92 39.21
CA THR A 133 -14.73 -3.85 40.55
C THR A 133 -13.40 -3.10 40.43
N PRO A 134 -13.25 -1.93 41.06
CA PRO A 134 -11.95 -1.29 41.12
C PRO A 134 -10.95 -2.27 41.77
N PRO A 135 -9.73 -2.39 41.27
CA PRO A 135 -8.74 -3.29 41.84
C PRO A 135 -8.53 -2.92 43.30
N LYS A 136 -8.84 -3.87 44.22
CA LYS A 136 -8.37 -3.76 45.59
C LYS A 136 -6.85 -3.63 45.51
N GLN A 137 -6.37 -2.48 45.88
CA GLN A 137 -4.94 -2.29 46.12
C GLN A 137 -4.58 -3.22 47.30
N ASP A 138 -3.81 -4.27 47.02
CA ASP A 138 -3.16 -5.03 48.06
C ASP A 138 -2.27 -4.08 48.83
N PRO A 139 -2.32 -4.12 50.19
CA PRO A 139 -1.46 -3.26 51.00
C PRO A 139 0.02 -3.60 50.70
N PRO A 140 0.89 -2.59 50.64
CA PRO A 140 2.31 -2.81 50.32
C PRO A 140 2.91 -3.83 51.30
N PRO A 141 3.76 -4.72 50.80
CA PRO A 141 4.41 -5.74 51.65
C PRO A 141 5.16 -5.05 52.79
N LYS A 142 4.84 -5.44 54.02
CA LYS A 142 5.59 -5.01 55.20
C LYS A 142 7.04 -5.33 55.01
N GLN A 143 7.89 -4.31 54.98
CA GLN A 143 9.33 -4.48 55.08
C GLN A 143 9.62 -5.10 56.44
N GLU A 144 10.06 -6.35 56.44
CA GLU A 144 10.69 -6.96 57.64
C GLU A 144 12.03 -6.27 57.85
N THR A 145 12.11 -5.54 58.94
CA THR A 145 13.36 -4.99 59.48
C THR A 145 14.28 -6.15 59.89
N PRO A 146 15.56 -6.19 59.46
CA PRO A 146 16.52 -7.21 59.90
C PRO A 146 16.72 -7.08 61.41
N PRO A 147 16.87 -8.21 62.15
CA PRO A 147 17.12 -8.19 63.59
C PRO A 147 18.47 -7.53 63.87
N ALA A 148 18.43 -6.61 64.83
CA ALA A 148 19.61 -5.91 65.34
C ALA A 148 20.57 -6.94 66.00
N ASP A 149 21.78 -7.00 65.46
CA ASP A 149 22.89 -7.80 65.99
C ASP A 149 23.29 -7.28 67.37
N SER A 150 23.02 -8.05 68.42
CA SER A 150 23.37 -7.76 69.75
C SER A 150 24.87 -8.03 69.97
N LYS A 151 25.65 -6.96 69.87
CA LYS A 151 27.07 -6.97 70.25
C LYS A 151 27.24 -7.05 71.77
N LYS A 152 27.63 -8.18 72.29
CA LYS A 152 27.99 -8.41 73.75
C LYS A 152 29.38 -7.85 74.00
N PRO A 153 29.60 -7.13 75.15
CA PRO A 153 30.92 -6.64 75.51
C PRO A 153 31.73 -7.68 76.23
N ASN A 154 33.02 -7.72 75.97
CA ASN A 154 34.07 -8.05 76.91
C ASN A 154 35.41 -7.51 76.40
#